data_5dc0439175af8e03f35ca5bb4afa9c23
#
_entry.id   5dc0439175af8e03f35ca5bb4afa9c23
#
_cell.length_a   1.000
_cell.length_b   1.000
_cell.length_c   1.000
_cell.angle_alpha   90.00
_cell.angle_beta   90.00
_cell.angle_gamma   90.00
#
_symmetry.space_group_name_H-M   'P 1'
#
loop_
_entity.id
_entity.type
_entity.pdbx_description
1 polymer ?
#
loop_
_entity_poly.entity_id
_entity_poly.type
_entity_poly.pdbx_seq_one_letter_code
_entity_poly.pdbx_strand_id
1 'polypeptide(L)'
;PGQGEMFYRMKWRPDFEKAVFAVIDYLERRREIDPSRIGIIGRSTGGHYVCKVAALDQRVKVAVAWGAMYSLRNLPTTPPIIREGFIFASGSSTVEEATKFYECINLEGIVSGVKCPLLVVHGGRDVITPPENAELTVRHAGGPTQLLFYEESIHCCHDRAHIVRPAMADFLAEHLVG
;
A
#
# COMPACT_ATOMS: atom_id res chain seq x y z
N PRO A 1 12.57 5.43 -0.43
CA PRO A 1 12.86 6.48 0.55
C PRO A 1 12.20 6.14 1.89
N GLY A 2 12.79 6.55 3.03
CA GLY A 2 12.29 6.23 4.35
C GLY A 2 12.41 4.76 4.78
N GLN A 3 13.06 3.91 3.99
CA GLN A 3 13.29 2.49 4.25
C GLN A 3 14.71 2.09 3.82
N GLY A 4 15.25 1.00 4.40
CA GLY A 4 16.59 0.51 4.09
C GLY A 4 17.66 1.60 4.32
N GLU A 5 18.62 1.71 3.43
CA GLU A 5 19.70 2.72 3.53
C GLU A 5 19.19 4.17 3.52
N MET A 6 18.04 4.42 2.90
CA MET A 6 17.47 5.77 2.83
C MET A 6 16.79 6.19 4.12
N PHE A 7 16.52 5.27 5.06
CA PHE A 7 15.85 5.54 6.33
C PHE A 7 16.56 6.61 7.19
N TYR A 8 17.88 6.63 7.14
CA TYR A 8 18.71 7.61 7.86
C TYR A 8 18.95 8.92 7.09
N ARG A 9 18.74 8.89 5.77
CA ARG A 9 19.03 10.04 4.89
C ARG A 9 17.79 10.83 4.53
N MET A 10 16.63 10.15 4.49
CA MET A 10 15.36 10.76 4.08
C MET A 10 14.25 10.27 4.98
N LYS A 11 13.61 11.18 5.68
CA LYS A 11 12.42 10.89 6.47
C LYS A 11 11.22 10.64 5.56
N TRP A 12 10.21 10.01 6.11
CA TRP A 12 8.96 9.75 5.40
C TRP A 12 8.27 11.06 5.00
N ARG A 13 7.55 11.02 3.89
CA ARG A 13 6.87 12.18 3.32
C ARG A 13 5.45 11.81 2.94
N PRO A 14 4.47 12.73 3.10
CA PRO A 14 3.10 12.49 2.66
C PRO A 14 2.96 12.31 1.14
N ASP A 15 3.88 12.87 0.36
CA ASP A 15 3.92 12.83 -1.12
C ASP A 15 4.84 11.73 -1.67
N PHE A 16 4.93 10.61 -0.98
CA PHE A 16 5.83 9.51 -1.32
C PHE A 16 5.51 8.82 -2.66
N GLU A 17 4.28 8.92 -3.14
CA GLU A 17 3.88 8.46 -4.47
C GLU A 17 4.74 9.06 -5.59
N LYS A 18 5.27 10.26 -5.41
CA LYS A 18 6.18 10.90 -6.38
C LYS A 18 7.44 10.08 -6.66
N ALA A 19 7.93 9.34 -5.65
CA ALA A 19 9.06 8.45 -5.85
C ALA A 19 8.68 7.26 -6.76
N VAL A 20 7.45 6.77 -6.65
CA VAL A 20 6.96 5.68 -7.51
C VAL A 20 6.71 6.20 -8.93
N PHE A 21 6.17 7.40 -9.10
CA PHE A 21 6.03 8.03 -10.43
C PHE A 21 7.37 8.13 -11.15
N ALA A 22 8.44 8.54 -10.44
CA ALA A 22 9.78 8.59 -11.03
C ALA A 22 10.30 7.20 -11.45
N VAL A 23 9.92 6.13 -10.74
CA VAL A 23 10.23 4.75 -11.15
C VAL A 23 9.44 4.37 -12.40
N ILE A 24 8.16 4.70 -12.48
CA ILE A 24 7.33 4.46 -13.67
C ILE A 24 7.89 5.21 -14.88
N ASP A 25 8.27 6.50 -14.72
CA ASP A 25 8.92 7.31 -15.77
C ASP A 25 10.22 6.68 -16.25
N TYR A 26 10.99 6.07 -15.35
CA TYR A 26 12.20 5.34 -15.70
C TYR A 26 11.89 4.07 -16.48
N LEU A 27 10.90 3.28 -16.05
CA LEU A 27 10.50 2.03 -16.70
C LEU A 27 10.02 2.26 -18.13
N GLU A 28 9.23 3.31 -18.38
CA GLU A 28 8.74 3.66 -19.72
C GLU A 28 9.85 3.96 -20.73
N ARG A 29 11.03 4.38 -20.26
CA ARG A 29 12.19 4.67 -21.11
C ARG A 29 13.04 3.42 -21.41
N ARG A 30 12.73 2.30 -20.78
CA ARG A 30 13.47 1.05 -20.95
C ARG A 30 12.90 0.28 -22.12
N ARG A 31 13.75 -0.08 -23.08
CA ARG A 31 13.34 -0.80 -24.32
C ARG A 31 12.81 -2.20 -24.07
N GLU A 32 13.25 -2.82 -22.99
CA GLU A 32 12.86 -4.16 -22.56
C GLU A 32 11.53 -4.20 -21.77
N ILE A 33 10.96 -3.05 -21.45
CA ILE A 33 9.70 -2.94 -20.69
C ILE A 33 8.56 -2.56 -21.65
N ASP A 34 7.46 -3.27 -21.52
CA ASP A 34 6.20 -2.88 -22.16
C ASP A 34 5.45 -1.90 -21.23
N PRO A 35 5.37 -0.61 -21.58
CA PRO A 35 4.72 0.38 -20.72
C PRO A 35 3.20 0.19 -20.60
N SER A 36 2.59 -0.59 -21.49
CA SER A 36 1.18 -0.93 -21.41
C SER A 36 0.88 -2.03 -20.37
N ARG A 37 1.90 -2.61 -19.76
CA ARG A 37 1.83 -3.79 -18.87
C ARG A 37 2.53 -3.54 -17.54
N ILE A 38 2.34 -2.36 -16.97
CA ILE A 38 2.90 -2.00 -15.65
C ILE A 38 1.89 -2.33 -14.55
N GLY A 39 2.24 -3.28 -13.70
CA GLY A 39 1.52 -3.59 -12.46
C GLY A 39 2.30 -3.18 -11.24
N ILE A 40 1.61 -2.91 -10.13
CA ILE A 40 2.25 -2.58 -8.85
C ILE A 40 1.72 -3.43 -7.71
N ILE A 41 2.62 -3.82 -6.82
CA ILE A 41 2.29 -4.53 -5.59
C ILE A 41 2.98 -3.86 -4.40
N GLY A 42 2.28 -3.70 -3.31
CA GLY A 42 2.84 -3.16 -2.09
C GLY A 42 2.28 -3.80 -0.84
N ARG A 43 3.15 -3.92 0.16
CA ARG A 43 2.85 -4.57 1.43
C ARG A 43 2.73 -3.54 2.55
N SER A 44 1.73 -3.71 3.45
CA SER A 44 1.53 -2.84 4.62
C SER A 44 1.43 -1.37 4.20
N THR A 45 2.30 -0.51 4.67
CA THR A 45 2.39 0.89 4.20
C THR A 45 2.64 1.00 2.70
N GLY A 46 3.40 0.04 2.11
CA GLY A 46 3.55 -0.03 0.66
C GLY A 46 2.23 -0.27 -0.07
N GLY A 47 1.30 -1.02 0.53
CA GLY A 47 -0.06 -1.21 0.02
C GLY A 47 -0.89 0.08 0.01
N HIS A 48 -0.72 0.95 1.02
CA HIS A 48 -1.30 2.29 1.01
C HIS A 48 -0.84 3.09 -0.21
N TYR A 49 0.48 3.11 -0.45
CA TYR A 49 1.02 3.84 -1.60
C TYR A 49 0.65 3.23 -2.94
N VAL A 50 0.48 1.91 -3.02
CA VAL A 50 -0.05 1.25 -4.22
C VAL A 50 -1.43 1.80 -4.57
N CYS A 51 -2.35 1.86 -3.61
CA CYS A 51 -3.68 2.45 -3.83
C CYS A 51 -3.58 3.92 -4.26
N LYS A 52 -2.73 4.71 -3.60
CA LYS A 52 -2.54 6.12 -3.91
C LYS A 52 -1.95 6.33 -5.30
N VAL A 53 -0.92 5.55 -5.67
CA VAL A 53 -0.31 5.61 -7.01
C VAL A 53 -1.29 5.19 -8.09
N ALA A 54 -1.99 4.06 -7.92
CA ALA A 54 -2.97 3.58 -8.89
C ALA A 54 -4.15 4.55 -9.08
N ALA A 55 -4.48 5.33 -8.05
CA ALA A 55 -5.51 6.37 -8.14
C ALA A 55 -5.06 7.60 -8.93
N LEU A 56 -3.78 7.95 -8.87
CA LEU A 56 -3.22 9.18 -9.41
C LEU A 56 -2.48 8.99 -10.74
N ASP A 57 -2.10 7.76 -11.08
CA ASP A 57 -1.33 7.45 -12.30
C ASP A 57 -1.98 6.29 -13.08
N GLN A 58 -2.65 6.63 -14.17
CA GLN A 58 -3.37 5.68 -15.02
C GLN A 58 -2.46 4.76 -15.86
N ARG A 59 -1.14 4.94 -15.79
CA ARG A 59 -0.17 4.01 -16.37
C ARG A 59 -0.11 2.68 -15.63
N VAL A 60 -0.54 2.68 -14.37
CA VAL A 60 -0.74 1.44 -13.59
C VAL A 60 -1.95 0.69 -14.14
N LYS A 61 -1.72 -0.55 -14.61
CA LYS A 61 -2.75 -1.40 -15.23
C LYS A 61 -3.39 -2.39 -14.29
N VAL A 62 -2.70 -2.73 -13.21
CA VAL A 62 -3.20 -3.62 -12.13
C VAL A 62 -2.48 -3.28 -10.83
N ALA A 63 -3.17 -3.41 -9.72
CA ALA A 63 -2.64 -3.07 -8.41
C ALA A 63 -2.96 -4.16 -7.37
N VAL A 64 -2.00 -4.43 -6.48
CA VAL A 64 -2.18 -5.35 -5.35
C VAL A 64 -1.83 -4.64 -4.04
N ALA A 65 -2.83 -4.42 -3.20
CA ALA A 65 -2.73 -3.83 -1.88
C ALA A 65 -2.71 -4.93 -0.81
N TRP A 66 -1.54 -5.27 -0.30
CA TRP A 66 -1.33 -6.40 0.61
C TRP A 66 -1.17 -5.94 2.06
N GLY A 67 -2.17 -6.22 2.91
CA GLY A 67 -2.22 -5.77 4.30
C GLY A 67 -2.15 -4.24 4.40
N ALA A 68 -2.82 -3.55 3.47
CA ALA A 68 -2.69 -2.12 3.29
C ALA A 68 -3.40 -1.32 4.38
N MET A 69 -2.83 -0.20 4.75
CA MET A 69 -3.45 0.81 5.61
C MET A 69 -4.32 1.74 4.76
N TYR A 70 -5.59 1.87 5.09
CA TYR A 70 -6.45 2.91 4.52
C TYR A 70 -6.07 4.29 5.08
N SER A 71 -5.79 4.33 6.40
CA SER A 71 -5.40 5.55 7.09
C SER A 71 -4.38 5.24 8.19
N LEU A 72 -3.45 6.17 8.40
CA LEU A 72 -2.46 6.13 9.48
C LEU A 72 -2.86 7.04 10.67
N ARG A 73 -4.12 7.50 10.71
CA ARG A 73 -4.65 8.31 11.82
C ARG A 73 -4.63 7.59 13.16
N ASN A 74 -4.64 6.25 13.16
CA ASN A 74 -4.71 5.43 14.37
C ASN A 74 -3.32 5.12 14.97
N LEU A 75 -2.31 5.93 14.67
CA LEU A 75 -0.97 5.74 15.20
C LEU A 75 -0.92 5.56 16.74
N PRO A 76 -1.65 6.34 17.56
CA PRO A 76 -1.62 6.17 19.02
C PRO A 76 -2.04 4.80 19.52
N THR A 77 -2.89 4.09 18.78
CA THR A 77 -3.43 2.77 19.15
C THR A 77 -2.62 1.60 18.60
N THR A 78 -1.61 1.87 17.78
CA THR A 78 -0.72 0.81 17.27
C THR A 78 0.17 0.23 18.38
N PRO A 79 0.62 -1.03 18.25
CA PRO A 79 1.57 -1.61 19.21
C PRO A 79 2.81 -0.72 19.40
N PRO A 80 3.35 -0.60 20.61
CA PRO A 80 4.44 0.34 20.94
C PRO A 80 5.64 0.26 19.99
N ILE A 81 6.11 -0.93 19.68
CA ILE A 81 7.26 -1.14 18.78
C ILE A 81 6.99 -0.60 17.36
N ILE A 82 5.78 -0.72 16.88
CA ILE A 82 5.36 -0.18 15.57
C ILE A 82 5.29 1.34 15.65
N ARG A 83 4.67 1.87 16.70
CA ARG A 83 4.53 3.31 16.93
C ARG A 83 5.87 4.03 17.01
N GLU A 84 6.84 3.48 17.73
CA GLU A 84 8.21 4.02 17.81
C GLU A 84 8.87 4.09 16.41
N GLY A 85 8.70 3.05 15.61
CA GLY A 85 9.18 3.03 14.23
C GLY A 85 8.57 4.14 13.37
N PHE A 86 7.28 4.42 13.52
CA PHE A 86 6.60 5.51 12.81
C PHE A 86 7.05 6.89 13.30
N ILE A 87 7.23 7.08 14.61
CA ILE A 87 7.76 8.34 15.18
C ILE A 87 9.14 8.62 14.57
N PHE A 88 10.04 7.64 14.57
CA PHE A 88 11.36 7.79 13.97
C PHE A 88 11.29 8.06 12.46
N ALA A 89 10.44 7.34 11.73
CA ALA A 89 10.33 7.44 10.28
C ALA A 89 9.83 8.81 9.81
N SER A 90 8.90 9.43 10.55
CA SER A 90 8.42 10.80 10.28
C SER A 90 9.44 11.88 10.66
N GLY A 91 10.41 11.56 11.51
CA GLY A 91 11.32 12.54 12.11
C GLY A 91 10.70 13.34 13.24
N SER A 92 9.56 12.87 13.76
CA SER A 92 8.89 13.46 14.93
C SER A 92 9.64 13.11 16.21
N SER A 93 9.46 13.95 17.24
CA SER A 93 10.04 13.76 18.56
C SER A 93 9.04 13.16 19.55
N THR A 94 7.74 13.30 19.28
CA THR A 94 6.65 12.85 20.14
C THR A 94 5.59 12.06 19.37
N VAL A 95 4.72 11.35 20.09
CA VAL A 95 3.55 10.66 19.53
C VAL A 95 2.59 11.65 18.91
N GLU A 96 2.39 12.80 19.55
CA GLU A 96 1.46 13.86 19.10
C GLU A 96 1.91 14.46 17.76
N GLU A 97 3.19 14.78 17.63
CA GLU A 97 3.78 15.27 16.38
C GLU A 97 3.65 14.23 15.26
N ALA A 98 3.99 12.98 15.55
CA ALA A 98 3.86 11.89 14.58
C ALA A 98 2.40 11.66 14.18
N THR A 99 1.45 11.69 15.12
CA THR A 99 0.03 11.55 14.83
C THR A 99 -0.43 12.64 13.86
N LYS A 100 -0.10 13.91 14.12
CA LYS A 100 -0.42 15.02 13.24
C LYS A 100 0.19 14.85 11.84
N PHE A 101 1.43 14.37 11.76
CA PHE A 101 2.08 14.06 10.48
C PHE A 101 1.30 12.99 9.71
N TYR A 102 0.88 11.91 10.39
CA TYR A 102 0.21 10.79 9.75
C TYR A 102 -1.28 11.00 9.46
N GLU A 103 -1.91 12.04 9.98
CA GLU A 103 -3.28 12.45 9.62
C GLU A 103 -3.42 12.71 8.11
N CYS A 104 -2.37 13.24 7.48
CA CYS A 104 -2.33 13.50 6.05
C CYS A 104 -2.19 12.22 5.20
N ILE A 105 -1.83 11.09 5.82
CA ILE A 105 -1.61 9.82 5.12
C ILE A 105 -2.88 8.98 5.25
N ASN A 106 -3.82 9.22 4.35
CA ASN A 106 -5.07 8.48 4.25
C ASN A 106 -5.52 8.39 2.78
N LEU A 107 -6.37 7.41 2.49
CA LEU A 107 -6.90 7.15 1.14
C LEU A 107 -8.29 7.76 0.93
N GLU A 108 -8.83 8.43 1.94
CA GLU A 108 -10.15 9.07 1.88
C GLU A 108 -10.20 10.08 0.72
N GLY A 109 -11.20 9.94 -0.15
CA GLY A 109 -11.34 10.76 -1.35
C GLY A 109 -10.31 10.46 -2.47
N ILE A 110 -9.27 9.67 -2.20
CA ILE A 110 -8.21 9.34 -3.16
C ILE A 110 -8.50 8.00 -3.83
N VAL A 111 -8.81 6.96 -3.07
CA VAL A 111 -8.92 5.58 -3.57
C VAL A 111 -10.01 5.40 -4.63
N SER A 112 -11.01 6.28 -4.67
CA SER A 112 -12.03 6.33 -5.73
C SER A 112 -11.45 6.64 -7.12
N GLY A 113 -10.23 7.17 -7.16
CA GLY A 113 -9.46 7.38 -8.40
C GLY A 113 -8.86 6.09 -8.98
N VAL A 114 -8.75 5.00 -8.22
CA VAL A 114 -8.29 3.71 -8.74
C VAL A 114 -9.30 3.21 -9.78
N LYS A 115 -8.84 3.03 -11.02
CA LYS A 115 -9.69 2.56 -12.14
C LYS A 115 -9.23 1.21 -12.69
N CYS A 116 -7.98 0.84 -12.46
CA CYS A 116 -7.47 -0.48 -12.82
C CYS A 116 -7.97 -1.57 -11.86
N PRO A 117 -7.91 -2.85 -12.24
CA PRO A 117 -8.15 -3.96 -11.34
C PRO A 117 -7.30 -3.85 -10.08
N LEU A 118 -7.94 -3.94 -8.92
CA LEU A 118 -7.33 -3.86 -7.60
C LEU A 118 -7.59 -5.15 -6.82
N LEU A 119 -6.52 -5.82 -6.40
CA LEU A 119 -6.60 -6.89 -5.41
C LEU A 119 -6.25 -6.34 -4.03
N VAL A 120 -7.15 -6.51 -3.08
CA VAL A 120 -6.91 -6.26 -1.65
C VAL A 120 -6.72 -7.61 -0.96
N VAL A 121 -5.59 -7.78 -0.27
CA VAL A 121 -5.29 -9.01 0.49
C VAL A 121 -5.14 -8.65 1.96
N HIS A 122 -5.90 -9.29 2.86
CA HIS A 122 -5.90 -8.90 4.27
C HIS A 122 -6.14 -10.09 5.22
N GLY A 123 -5.57 -9.99 6.43
CA GLY A 123 -5.76 -10.94 7.51
C GLY A 123 -6.76 -10.45 8.56
N GLY A 124 -7.69 -11.30 8.97
CA GLY A 124 -8.72 -10.94 9.96
C GLY A 124 -8.20 -10.71 11.38
N ARG A 125 -7.00 -11.27 11.71
CA ARG A 125 -6.31 -11.06 12.99
C ARG A 125 -5.17 -10.05 12.90
N ASP A 126 -5.22 -9.17 11.92
CA ASP A 126 -4.21 -8.13 11.76
C ASP A 126 -4.38 -7.04 12.82
N VAL A 127 -3.49 -7.03 13.81
CA VAL A 127 -3.47 -6.02 14.90
C VAL A 127 -2.65 -4.78 14.55
N ILE A 128 -1.90 -4.80 13.44
CA ILE A 128 -1.10 -3.67 12.97
C ILE A 128 -1.94 -2.81 12.02
N THR A 129 -2.65 -3.48 11.13
CA THR A 129 -3.58 -2.88 10.19
C THR A 129 -4.94 -3.56 10.37
N PRO A 130 -5.81 -3.03 11.22
CA PRO A 130 -7.12 -3.65 11.47
C PRO A 130 -7.93 -3.89 10.20
N PRO A 131 -8.77 -4.96 10.16
CA PRO A 131 -9.51 -5.39 8.97
C PRO A 131 -10.37 -4.31 8.31
N GLU A 132 -10.84 -3.34 9.08
CA GLU A 132 -11.63 -2.19 8.59
C GLU A 132 -10.89 -1.40 7.50
N ASN A 133 -9.55 -1.45 7.49
CA ASN A 133 -8.76 -0.81 6.43
C ASN A 133 -9.01 -1.46 5.06
N ALA A 134 -9.12 -2.79 5.02
CA ALA A 134 -9.44 -3.51 3.79
C ALA A 134 -10.88 -3.22 3.35
N GLU A 135 -11.84 -3.25 4.28
CA GLU A 135 -13.25 -2.96 4.00
C GLU A 135 -13.44 -1.56 3.43
N LEU A 136 -12.80 -0.54 4.02
CA LEU A 136 -12.83 0.83 3.53
C LEU A 136 -12.20 0.96 2.15
N THR A 137 -11.07 0.28 1.91
CA THR A 137 -10.41 0.28 0.60
C THR A 137 -11.32 -0.30 -0.47
N VAL A 138 -11.92 -1.47 -0.24
CA VAL A 138 -12.83 -2.14 -1.17
C VAL A 138 -14.09 -1.30 -1.41
N ARG A 139 -14.67 -0.75 -0.35
CA ARG A 139 -15.91 0.05 -0.42
C ARG A 139 -15.75 1.31 -1.25
N HIS A 140 -14.58 1.95 -1.18
CA HIS A 140 -14.35 3.27 -1.78
C HIS A 140 -13.53 3.22 -3.06
N ALA A 141 -12.96 2.07 -3.46
CA ALA A 141 -12.26 1.93 -4.72
C ALA A 141 -13.21 2.20 -5.92
N GLY A 142 -12.71 2.88 -6.94
CA GLY A 142 -13.53 3.33 -8.06
C GLY A 142 -13.49 2.42 -9.29
N GLY A 143 -12.76 1.31 -9.24
CA GLY A 143 -12.62 0.31 -10.29
C GLY A 143 -12.92 -1.12 -9.82
N PRO A 144 -12.74 -2.12 -10.69
CA PRO A 144 -12.92 -3.52 -10.33
C PRO A 144 -12.03 -3.90 -9.15
N THR A 145 -12.65 -4.37 -8.06
CA THR A 145 -11.90 -4.68 -6.82
C THR A 145 -12.26 -6.07 -6.32
N GLN A 146 -11.24 -6.87 -6.04
CA GLN A 146 -11.34 -8.18 -5.42
C GLN A 146 -10.73 -8.15 -4.02
N LEU A 147 -11.37 -8.83 -3.06
CA LEU A 147 -10.87 -9.02 -1.71
C LEU A 147 -10.52 -10.49 -1.47
N LEU A 148 -9.26 -10.75 -1.11
CA LEU A 148 -8.84 -12.01 -0.50
C LEU A 148 -8.68 -11.79 1.01
N PHE A 149 -9.67 -12.22 1.75
CA PHE A 149 -9.72 -12.08 3.21
C PHE A 149 -9.52 -13.41 3.90
N TYR A 150 -8.53 -13.49 4.77
CA TYR A 150 -8.18 -14.68 5.53
C TYR A 150 -8.45 -14.43 7.01
N GLU A 151 -9.62 -14.86 7.50
CA GLU A 151 -10.13 -14.55 8.84
C GLU A 151 -9.14 -14.81 9.97
N GLU A 152 -8.39 -15.93 9.88
CA GLU A 152 -7.46 -16.38 10.92
C GLU A 152 -6.02 -15.84 10.75
N SER A 153 -5.74 -15.12 9.66
CA SER A 153 -4.38 -14.67 9.34
C SER A 153 -4.01 -13.38 10.03
N ILE A 154 -2.73 -13.28 10.34
CA ILE A 154 -2.09 -12.10 10.93
C ILE A 154 -1.70 -11.06 9.85
N HIS A 155 -1.00 -10.00 10.27
CA HIS A 155 -0.56 -8.91 9.39
C HIS A 155 0.07 -9.42 8.08
N CYS A 156 -0.45 -8.91 6.96
CA CYS A 156 -0.03 -9.30 5.61
C CYS A 156 -0.12 -10.83 5.34
N CYS A 157 -0.93 -11.57 6.08
CA CYS A 157 -1.09 -13.02 5.94
C CYS A 157 0.26 -13.76 5.84
N HIS A 158 1.27 -13.34 6.63
CA HIS A 158 2.60 -13.94 6.61
C HIS A 158 2.60 -15.41 6.96
N ASP A 159 1.67 -15.82 7.81
CA ASP A 159 1.40 -17.21 8.20
C ASP A 159 0.86 -18.08 7.05
N ARG A 160 0.36 -17.45 5.96
CA ARG A 160 -0.18 -18.11 4.75
C ARG A 160 0.53 -17.68 3.46
N ALA A 161 1.79 -17.27 3.56
CA ALA A 161 2.56 -16.75 2.43
C ALA A 161 2.60 -17.69 1.21
N HIS A 162 2.58 -19.02 1.44
CA HIS A 162 2.58 -20.06 0.39
C HIS A 162 1.26 -20.11 -0.41
N ILE A 163 0.16 -19.57 0.11
CA ILE A 163 -1.13 -19.45 -0.59
C ILE A 163 -1.27 -18.05 -1.20
N VAL A 164 -0.97 -17.04 -0.39
CA VAL A 164 -1.22 -15.63 -0.72
C VAL A 164 -0.32 -15.14 -1.86
N ARG A 165 0.97 -15.50 -1.85
CA ARG A 165 1.90 -15.05 -2.89
C ARG A 165 1.57 -15.57 -4.29
N PRO A 166 1.30 -16.86 -4.50
CA PRO A 166 0.81 -17.34 -5.78
C PRO A 166 -0.46 -16.65 -6.23
N ALA A 167 -1.47 -16.52 -5.37
CA ALA A 167 -2.74 -15.86 -5.71
C ALA A 167 -2.54 -14.40 -6.19
N MET A 168 -1.63 -13.66 -5.55
CA MET A 168 -1.28 -12.31 -6.01
C MET A 168 -0.56 -12.31 -7.36
N ALA A 169 0.33 -13.29 -7.58
CA ALA A 169 1.05 -13.43 -8.85
C ALA A 169 0.10 -13.79 -9.99
N ASP A 170 -0.83 -14.71 -9.75
CA ASP A 170 -1.85 -15.12 -10.71
C ASP A 170 -2.75 -13.96 -11.08
N PHE A 171 -3.21 -13.17 -10.09
CA PHE A 171 -4.00 -11.95 -10.33
C PHE A 171 -3.24 -10.93 -11.21
N LEU A 172 -1.96 -10.68 -10.92
CA LEU A 172 -1.14 -9.80 -11.74
C LEU A 172 -0.98 -10.34 -13.16
N ALA A 173 -0.72 -11.64 -13.31
CA ALA A 173 -0.55 -12.28 -14.62
C ALA A 173 -1.83 -12.20 -15.45
N GLU A 174 -2.98 -12.51 -14.86
CA GLU A 174 -4.30 -12.45 -15.52
C GLU A 174 -4.56 -11.07 -16.14
N HIS A 175 -4.20 -10.00 -15.42
CA HIS A 175 -4.52 -8.64 -15.86
C HIS A 175 -3.40 -7.94 -16.65
N LEU A 176 -2.20 -8.53 -16.73
CA LEU A 176 -1.08 -8.00 -17.50
C LEU A 176 -0.77 -8.80 -18.76
N VAL A 177 -1.10 -10.09 -18.78
CA VAL A 177 -0.73 -10.95 -19.91
C VAL A 177 -1.93 -11.20 -20.83
N GLY A 178 -3.15 -11.13 -20.29
CA GLY A 178 -4.43 -11.18 -21.01
C GLY A 178 -4.72 -12.58 -21.50
#